data_cac5d7d7922c63410b48f98bc3d3d4f2
#
_entry.id   cac5d7d7922c63410b48f98bc3d3d4f2
#
_cell.length_a   1.000
_cell.length_b   1.000
_cell.length_c   1.000
_cell.angle_alpha   90.00
_cell.angle_beta   90.00
_cell.angle_gamma   90.00
#
_symmetry.space_group_name_H-M   'P 1'
#
loop_
_entity.id
_entity.type
_entity.pdbx_description
1 polymer ?
#
loop_
_entity_poly.entity_id
_entity_poly.type
_entity_poly.pdbx_seq_one_letter_code
_entity_poly.pdbx_strand_id
1 'polypeptide(L)' 'MRELTPRQKQILEMIQEFIADTGMPPTRAEIARQLGFKSANAAEEHLRALQRKGVLDLLP' A
#
# COMPACT_ATOMS: atom_id res chain seq x y z
N MET A 1 6.15 -8.51 17.63
CA MET A 1 5.26 -8.87 16.53
C MET A 1 4.64 -7.61 15.93
N ARG A 2 4.61 -7.52 14.62
CA ARG A 2 4.06 -6.35 13.96
C ARG A 2 2.58 -6.56 13.72
N GLU A 3 1.79 -5.62 14.19
CA GLU A 3 0.36 -5.67 13.97
C GLU A 3 -0.02 -4.61 12.96
N LEU A 4 -0.80 -5.02 11.99
CA LEU A 4 -1.29 -4.11 10.97
C LEU A 4 -2.75 -3.80 11.26
N THR A 5 -3.11 -2.53 11.05
CA THR A 5 -4.52 -2.18 11.10
C THR A 5 -5.23 -2.88 9.93
N PRO A 6 -6.56 -3.06 10.02
CA PRO A 6 -7.29 -3.65 8.90
C PRO A 6 -7.05 -2.92 7.59
N ARG A 7 -6.97 -1.59 7.64
CA ARG A 7 -6.72 -0.81 6.43
C ARG A 7 -5.33 -1.06 5.88
N GLN A 8 -4.32 -1.13 6.75
CA GLN A 8 -2.96 -1.40 6.33
C GLN A 8 -2.84 -2.78 5.70
N LYS A 9 -3.51 -3.76 6.28
CA LYS A 9 -3.51 -5.10 5.73
C LYS A 9 -4.16 -5.12 4.35
N GLN A 10 -5.27 -4.40 4.19
CA GLN A 10 -5.95 -4.30 2.92
C GLN A 10 -5.05 -3.71 1.84
N ILE A 11 -4.32 -2.65 2.20
CA ILE A 11 -3.41 -2.02 1.25
C ILE A 11 -2.30 -2.98 0.85
N LEU A 12 -1.72 -3.68 1.83
CA LEU A 12 -0.64 -4.61 1.55
C LEU A 12 -1.10 -5.72 0.61
N GLU A 13 -2.27 -6.29 0.86
CA GLU A 13 -2.81 -7.34 0.01
C GLU A 13 -3.07 -6.83 -1.40
N MET A 14 -3.60 -5.62 -1.52
CA MET A 14 -3.85 -5.03 -2.83
C MET A 14 -2.54 -4.85 -3.61
N ILE A 15 -1.49 -4.39 -2.92
CA ILE A 15 -0.20 -4.22 -3.56
C ILE A 15 0.34 -5.56 -4.06
N GLN A 16 0.23 -6.59 -3.23
CA GLN A 16 0.72 -7.91 -3.62
C GLN A 16 -0.01 -8.45 -4.83
N GLU A 17 -1.32 -8.28 -4.87
CA GLU A 17 -2.11 -8.73 -6.01
C GLU A 17 -1.77 -7.93 -7.26
N PHE A 18 -1.57 -6.63 -7.11
CA PHE A 18 -1.22 -5.79 -8.25
C PHE A 18 0.11 -6.21 -8.85
N ILE A 19 1.10 -6.50 -7.99
CA ILE A 19 2.40 -6.95 -8.48
C ILE A 19 2.27 -8.30 -9.16
N ALA A 20 1.46 -9.20 -8.62
CA ALA A 20 1.27 -10.50 -9.22
C ALA A 20 0.64 -10.39 -10.61
N ASP A 21 -0.26 -9.43 -10.80
CA ASP A 21 -0.95 -9.26 -12.07
C ASP A 21 -0.11 -8.53 -13.10
N THR A 22 0.59 -7.48 -12.69
CA THR A 22 1.25 -6.58 -13.63
C THR A 22 2.76 -6.68 -13.60
N GLY A 23 3.32 -7.25 -12.54
CA GLY A 23 4.77 -7.31 -12.36
C GLY A 23 5.37 -6.03 -11.81
N MET A 24 4.54 -5.03 -11.50
CA MET A 24 5.00 -3.75 -11.01
C MET A 24 4.13 -3.29 -9.84
N PRO A 25 4.72 -2.55 -8.89
CA PRO A 25 3.92 -2.02 -7.79
C PRO A 25 2.97 -0.92 -8.27
N PRO A 26 1.82 -0.76 -7.61
CA PRO A 26 0.88 0.29 -7.99
C PRO A 26 1.40 1.67 -7.58
N THR A 27 0.97 2.69 -8.31
CA THR A 27 1.26 4.06 -7.91
C THR A 27 0.36 4.47 -6.75
N ARG A 28 0.73 5.57 -6.09
CA ARG A 28 -0.10 6.09 -5.02
C ARG A 28 -1.48 6.46 -5.51
N ALA A 29 -1.56 7.02 -6.72
CA ALA A 29 -2.85 7.37 -7.30
C ALA A 29 -3.71 6.12 -7.52
N GLU A 30 -3.08 5.05 -7.97
CA GLU A 30 -3.80 3.80 -8.19
C GLU A 30 -4.34 3.24 -6.88
N ILE A 31 -3.53 3.27 -5.83
CA ILE A 31 -3.95 2.80 -4.51
C ILE A 31 -5.12 3.64 -4.01
N ALA A 32 -5.01 4.96 -4.15
CA ALA A 32 -6.06 5.85 -3.68
C ALA A 32 -7.38 5.58 -4.41
N ARG A 33 -7.30 5.36 -5.71
CA ARG A 33 -8.50 5.13 -6.50
C ARG A 33 -9.16 3.81 -6.13
N GLN A 34 -8.38 2.76 -5.96
CA GLN A 34 -8.95 1.44 -5.70
C GLN A 34 -9.52 1.32 -4.30
N LEU A 35 -8.93 2.03 -3.35
CA LEU A 35 -9.38 1.95 -1.96
C LEU A 35 -10.31 3.09 -1.57
N GLY A 36 -10.59 4.00 -2.51
CA GLY A 36 -11.53 5.08 -2.24
C GLY A 36 -10.97 6.20 -1.40
N PHE A 37 -9.66 6.40 -1.40
CA PHE A 37 -9.07 7.52 -0.69
C PHE A 37 -9.33 8.81 -1.45
N LYS A 38 -9.42 9.91 -0.71
CA LYS A 38 -9.68 11.21 -1.33
C LYS A 38 -8.50 11.73 -2.12
N SER A 39 -7.28 11.32 -1.76
CA SER A 39 -6.09 11.84 -2.43
C SER A 39 -4.99 10.81 -2.37
N ALA A 40 -3.99 11.00 -3.24
CA ALA A 40 -2.81 10.14 -3.24
C ALA A 40 -2.00 10.33 -1.95
N ASN A 41 -2.14 11.49 -1.31
CA ASN A 41 -1.45 11.75 -0.05
C ASN A 41 -1.87 10.79 1.04
N ALA A 42 -3.16 10.47 1.10
CA ALA A 42 -3.67 9.52 2.09
C ALA A 42 -3.03 8.16 1.88
N ALA A 43 -2.91 7.73 0.62
CA ALA A 43 -2.26 6.46 0.31
C ALA A 43 -0.79 6.49 0.72
N GLU A 44 -0.13 7.62 0.49
CA GLU A 44 1.29 7.73 0.83
C GLU A 44 1.53 7.61 2.33
N GLU A 45 0.64 8.16 3.14
CA GLU A 45 0.79 8.06 4.59
C GLU A 45 0.72 6.61 5.04
N HIS A 46 -0.21 5.85 4.46
CA HIS A 46 -0.32 4.43 4.79
C HIS A 46 0.92 3.66 4.33
N LEU A 47 1.43 3.99 3.14
CA LEU A 47 2.62 3.32 2.63
C LEU A 47 3.83 3.59 3.52
N ARG A 48 3.98 4.82 4.00
CA ARG A 48 5.07 5.16 4.89
C ARG A 48 4.97 4.39 6.20
N ALA A 49 3.76 4.24 6.72
CA ALA A 49 3.56 3.48 7.95
C ALA A 49 3.95 2.02 7.74
N LEU A 50 3.59 1.44 6.60
CA LEU A 50 3.94 0.06 6.29
C LEU A 50 5.45 -0.11 6.15
N GLN A 51 6.11 0.85 5.49
CA GLN A 51 7.56 0.81 5.38
C GLN A 51 8.23 0.89 6.74
N ARG A 52 7.71 1.76 7.60
CA ARG A 52 8.27 1.93 8.93
C ARG A 52 8.16 0.66 9.74
N LYS A 53 7.09 -0.11 9.51
CA LYS A 53 6.91 -1.39 10.19
C LYS A 53 7.74 -2.51 9.56
N GLY A 54 8.38 -2.24 8.44
CA GLY A 54 9.24 -3.22 7.80
C GLY A 54 8.51 -4.32 7.05
N VAL A 55 7.22 -4.14 6.77
CA VAL A 55 6.45 -5.15 6.04
C VAL A 55 6.32 -4.82 4.57
N LEU A 56 6.81 -3.65 4.17
CA LEU A 56 6.72 -3.19 2.81
C LEU A 56 8.06 -2.58 2.40
N ASP A 57 8.58 -3.02 1.27
CA ASP A 57 9.87 -2.52 0.78
C ASP A 57 9.73 -2.24 -0.71
N LEU A 58 8.89 -1.27 -1.03
CA LEU A 58 8.62 -0.91 -2.41
C LEU A 58 9.61 0.08 -2.97
N LEU A 59 10.20 0.89 -2.12
CA LEU A 59 11.08 1.96 -2.57
C LEU A 59 12.52 1.54 -2.46
N PRO A 60 13.32 1.90 -3.46
CA PRO A 60 14.75 1.61 -3.40
C PRO A 60 15.44 2.39 -2.30
#